data_1f2951384bf76695bded069395c9fe1e
#
_entry.id   1f2951384bf76695bded069395c9fe1e
#
_cell.length_a   1.000
_cell.length_b   1.000
_cell.length_c   1.000
_cell.angle_alpha   90.00
_cell.angle_beta   90.00
_cell.angle_gamma   90.00
#
_symmetry.space_group_name_H-M   'P 1'
#
loop_
_entity.id
_entity.type
_entity.pdbx_description
1 polymer ?
#
loop_
_entity_poly.entity_id
_entity_poly.type
_entity_poly.pdbx_seq_one_letter_code
_entity_poly.pdbx_strand_id
1 'polypeptide(L)'
;MNEIEKKRLGIFIAVAYGVPAIMSIFMFIGMKKGVDLTMFVNTQMMYPACGVILGMIIARNKDESLPLGGFITTLVLTVIMMICSIIPVITKDIMLPIPGMEMSLSTLIGSLILAVASFVSYVLFWVCGKKKREDTGLARKNIKMSILMILLFLVLYILRFVISATLSDVLNGSGESMQMLKDAAINPRTYMLAAVLIPNFVFSFIAFFGEEYGWRFYLLPVMLKKFGLRKGVLLLGIVWAIWHINIDFMFYSVETGPLMFVAQIITCVTVGIFFAYAYMKTQNIWVPVIMHYLNNNLVVVLAGGDTSVLQNQIVHAKDLPRMVIQGLVFALFIFAPIFGKIKKERVEQ
;
A
#
# COMPACT_ATOMS: atom_id res chain seq x y z
N MET A 1 3.29 -5.93 26.66
CA MET A 1 1.96 -6.16 26.03
C MET A 1 1.05 -6.86 27.02
N ASN A 2 -0.14 -6.32 27.24
CA ASN A 2 -1.19 -6.97 28.03
C ASN A 2 -1.87 -8.08 27.21
N GLU A 3 -2.82 -8.83 27.83
CA GLU A 3 -3.48 -9.96 27.16
C GLU A 3 -4.33 -9.56 25.96
N ILE A 4 -4.99 -8.38 26.01
CA ILE A 4 -5.76 -7.85 24.88
C ILE A 4 -4.81 -7.51 23.72
N GLU A 5 -3.69 -6.83 23.97
CA GLU A 5 -2.68 -6.51 22.95
C GLU A 5 -2.08 -7.76 22.31
N LYS A 6 -1.78 -8.82 23.10
CA LYS A 6 -1.28 -10.09 22.56
C LYS A 6 -2.31 -10.78 21.66
N LYS A 7 -3.58 -10.82 22.10
CA LYS A 7 -4.67 -11.41 21.33
C LYS A 7 -4.90 -10.66 20.02
N ARG A 8 -4.90 -9.32 20.05
CA ARG A 8 -5.00 -8.48 18.84
C ARG A 8 -3.84 -8.74 17.88
N LEU A 9 -2.62 -8.83 18.39
CA LEU A 9 -1.45 -9.10 17.54
C LEU A 9 -1.53 -10.50 16.91
N GLY A 10 -1.98 -11.52 17.66
CA GLY A 10 -2.20 -12.87 17.15
C GLY A 10 -3.23 -12.89 16.01
N ILE A 11 -4.37 -12.22 16.19
CA ILE A 11 -5.42 -12.08 15.15
C ILE A 11 -4.87 -11.32 13.95
N PHE A 12 -4.15 -10.21 14.18
CA PHE A 12 -3.54 -9.44 13.09
C PHE A 12 -2.61 -10.29 12.24
N ILE A 13 -1.69 -11.03 12.87
CA ILE A 13 -0.75 -11.90 12.14
C ILE A 13 -1.49 -13.01 11.39
N ALA A 14 -2.47 -13.66 12.04
CA ALA A 14 -3.24 -14.73 11.41
C ALA A 14 -4.00 -14.24 10.17
N VAL A 15 -4.55 -13.04 10.19
CA VAL A 15 -5.29 -12.49 9.05
C VAL A 15 -4.33 -11.89 8.02
N ALA A 16 -3.40 -11.03 8.43
CA ALA A 16 -2.50 -10.30 7.52
C ALA A 16 -1.54 -11.23 6.76
N TYR A 17 -1.16 -12.38 7.32
CA TYR A 17 -0.25 -13.33 6.69
C TYR A 17 -0.89 -14.69 6.40
N GLY A 18 -1.76 -15.19 7.28
CA GLY A 18 -2.40 -16.50 7.09
C GLY A 18 -3.38 -16.50 5.91
N VAL A 19 -4.20 -15.44 5.78
CA VAL A 19 -5.13 -15.35 4.64
C VAL A 19 -4.38 -15.22 3.30
N PRO A 20 -3.38 -14.33 3.13
CA PRO A 20 -2.55 -14.31 1.91
C PRO A 20 -1.90 -15.67 1.61
N ALA A 21 -1.39 -16.38 2.60
CA ALA A 21 -0.77 -17.70 2.39
C ALA A 21 -1.77 -18.72 1.80
N ILE A 22 -3.01 -18.72 2.28
CA ILE A 22 -4.08 -19.57 1.73
C ILE A 22 -4.46 -19.10 0.32
N MET A 23 -4.67 -17.80 0.12
CA MET A 23 -5.04 -17.24 -1.17
C MET A 23 -3.94 -17.42 -2.23
N SER A 24 -2.67 -17.52 -1.81
CA SER A 24 -1.54 -17.79 -2.70
C SER A 24 -1.64 -19.14 -3.41
N ILE A 25 -2.32 -20.13 -2.80
CA ILE A 25 -2.57 -21.44 -3.45
C ILE A 25 -3.46 -21.23 -4.68
N PHE A 26 -4.56 -20.48 -4.53
CA PHE A 26 -5.45 -20.17 -5.65
C PHE A 26 -4.78 -19.25 -6.67
N MET A 27 -4.02 -18.27 -6.21
CA MET A 27 -3.25 -17.37 -7.07
C MET A 27 -2.25 -18.14 -7.94
N PHE A 28 -1.52 -19.12 -7.36
CA PHE A 28 -0.60 -19.98 -8.09
C PHE A 28 -1.32 -20.83 -9.16
N ILE A 29 -2.47 -21.41 -8.80
CA ILE A 29 -3.29 -22.17 -9.76
C ILE A 29 -3.78 -21.26 -10.89
N GLY A 30 -4.26 -20.04 -10.55
CA GLY A 30 -4.69 -19.03 -11.52
C GLY A 30 -3.57 -18.60 -12.46
N MET A 31 -2.37 -18.36 -11.93
CA MET A 31 -1.17 -18.06 -12.73
C MET A 31 -0.87 -19.16 -13.74
N LYS A 32 -0.91 -20.44 -13.32
CA LYS A 32 -0.68 -21.59 -14.22
C LYS A 32 -1.76 -21.75 -15.29
N LYS A 33 -2.98 -21.24 -15.03
CA LYS A 33 -4.10 -21.25 -15.99
C LYS A 33 -4.17 -19.99 -16.86
N GLY A 34 -3.30 -19.02 -16.66
CA GLY A 34 -3.34 -17.73 -17.36
C GLY A 34 -4.52 -16.83 -16.98
N VAL A 35 -5.07 -16.97 -15.75
CA VAL A 35 -6.14 -16.15 -15.23
C VAL A 35 -5.60 -14.77 -14.85
N ASP A 36 -6.41 -13.72 -15.02
CA ASP A 36 -6.11 -12.38 -14.51
C ASP A 36 -5.99 -12.40 -12.97
N LEU A 37 -4.82 -12.04 -12.46
CA LEU A 37 -4.51 -12.07 -11.03
C LEU A 37 -4.74 -10.72 -10.33
N THR A 38 -5.21 -9.70 -11.03
CA THR A 38 -5.39 -8.33 -10.50
C THR A 38 -6.26 -8.31 -9.24
N MET A 39 -7.31 -9.15 -9.20
CA MET A 39 -8.17 -9.22 -8.03
C MET A 39 -7.50 -9.79 -6.79
N PHE A 40 -6.56 -10.73 -6.94
CA PHE A 40 -5.76 -11.23 -5.80
C PHE A 40 -4.92 -10.11 -5.19
N VAL A 41 -4.26 -9.31 -6.02
CA VAL A 41 -3.41 -8.20 -5.58
C VAL A 41 -4.24 -7.14 -4.86
N ASN A 42 -5.34 -6.70 -5.46
CA ASN A 42 -6.24 -5.71 -4.87
C ASN A 42 -6.85 -6.19 -3.54
N THR A 43 -7.22 -7.47 -3.46
CA THR A 43 -7.79 -8.07 -2.25
C THR A 43 -6.75 -8.15 -1.14
N GLN A 44 -5.52 -8.52 -1.48
CA GLN A 44 -4.43 -8.65 -0.50
C GLN A 44 -4.21 -7.35 0.26
N MET A 45 -4.27 -6.19 -0.40
CA MET A 45 -4.10 -4.89 0.24
C MET A 45 -5.05 -4.66 1.44
N MET A 46 -6.19 -5.35 1.51
CA MET A 46 -7.18 -5.15 2.57
C MET A 46 -6.94 -6.04 3.81
N TYR A 47 -6.18 -7.14 3.70
CA TYR A 47 -6.02 -8.08 4.81
C TYR A 47 -5.39 -7.47 6.07
N PRO A 48 -4.40 -6.57 6.00
CA PRO A 48 -3.85 -5.98 7.21
C PRO A 48 -4.90 -5.19 8.01
N ALA A 49 -5.74 -4.36 7.36
CA ALA A 49 -6.84 -3.69 8.06
C ALA A 49 -7.87 -4.66 8.61
N CYS A 50 -8.20 -5.72 7.87
CA CYS A 50 -9.11 -6.76 8.36
C CYS A 50 -8.59 -7.42 9.64
N GLY A 51 -7.28 -7.67 9.72
CA GLY A 51 -6.65 -8.17 10.93
C GLY A 51 -6.77 -7.22 12.12
N VAL A 52 -6.58 -5.92 11.90
CA VAL A 52 -6.78 -4.89 12.94
C VAL A 52 -8.25 -4.82 13.37
N ILE A 53 -9.15 -4.72 12.41
CA ILE A 53 -10.61 -4.59 12.65
C ILE A 53 -11.14 -5.81 13.43
N LEU A 54 -10.81 -7.02 12.99
CA LEU A 54 -11.18 -8.25 13.70
C LEU A 54 -10.55 -8.30 15.10
N GLY A 55 -9.29 -7.89 15.25
CA GLY A 55 -8.64 -7.76 16.53
C GLY A 55 -9.37 -6.83 17.49
N MET A 56 -9.84 -5.67 17.01
CA MET A 56 -10.62 -4.70 17.78
C MET A 56 -12.01 -5.23 18.15
N ILE A 57 -12.67 -5.95 17.24
CA ILE A 57 -14.01 -6.52 17.48
C ILE A 57 -13.95 -7.70 18.47
N ILE A 58 -13.04 -8.66 18.25
CA ILE A 58 -12.95 -9.91 19.02
C ILE A 58 -12.28 -9.71 20.38
N ALA A 59 -11.24 -8.89 20.43
CA ALA A 59 -10.54 -8.53 21.67
C ALA A 59 -10.84 -7.08 22.05
N ARG A 60 -12.14 -6.77 22.18
CA ARG A 60 -12.64 -5.43 22.43
C ARG A 60 -12.21 -4.90 23.80
N ASN A 61 -11.68 -3.69 23.85
CA ASN A 61 -11.61 -2.92 25.07
C ASN A 61 -12.97 -2.24 25.32
N LYS A 62 -13.51 -2.35 26.54
CA LYS A 62 -14.85 -1.82 26.87
C LYS A 62 -14.99 -0.32 26.65
N ASP A 63 -13.91 0.42 26.79
CA ASP A 63 -13.88 1.88 26.66
C ASP A 63 -13.76 2.36 25.21
N GLU A 64 -13.45 1.47 24.28
CA GLU A 64 -13.31 1.82 22.85
C GLU A 64 -14.65 1.83 22.13
N SER A 65 -14.89 2.93 21.42
CA SER A 65 -16.03 3.09 20.53
C SER A 65 -15.63 2.78 19.09
N LEU A 66 -16.24 1.76 18.48
CA LEU A 66 -15.86 1.31 17.14
C LEU A 66 -16.80 1.85 16.06
N PRO A 67 -16.28 2.26 14.87
CA PRO A 67 -17.07 2.65 13.71
C PRO A 67 -17.54 1.41 12.94
N LEU A 68 -18.41 0.60 13.59
CA LEU A 68 -18.80 -0.73 13.10
C LEU A 68 -19.30 -0.73 11.65
N GLY A 69 -20.06 0.32 11.23
CA GLY A 69 -20.52 0.40 9.85
C GLY A 69 -19.39 0.33 8.83
N GLY A 70 -18.39 1.21 8.94
CA GLY A 70 -17.23 1.20 8.05
C GLY A 70 -16.37 -0.05 8.20
N PHE A 71 -16.22 -0.57 9.42
CA PHE A 71 -15.46 -1.79 9.69
C PHE A 71 -16.12 -3.02 9.06
N ILE A 72 -17.44 -3.20 9.23
CA ILE A 72 -18.17 -4.30 8.61
C ILE A 72 -18.16 -4.18 7.08
N THR A 73 -18.34 -2.98 6.53
CA THR A 73 -18.22 -2.76 5.08
C THR A 73 -16.86 -3.21 4.57
N THR A 74 -15.76 -2.86 5.26
CA THR A 74 -14.41 -3.29 4.88
C THR A 74 -14.25 -4.82 4.91
N LEU A 75 -14.74 -5.48 5.96
CA LEU A 75 -14.67 -6.95 6.09
C LEU A 75 -15.50 -7.65 5.00
N VAL A 76 -16.73 -7.21 4.77
CA VAL A 76 -17.62 -7.78 3.75
C VAL A 76 -17.04 -7.58 2.36
N LEU A 77 -16.57 -6.37 2.05
CA LEU A 77 -15.87 -6.09 0.79
C LEU A 77 -14.72 -7.07 0.58
N THR A 78 -13.86 -7.25 1.59
CA THR A 78 -12.71 -8.15 1.47
C THR A 78 -13.14 -9.59 1.14
N VAL A 79 -14.18 -10.11 1.79
CA VAL A 79 -14.71 -11.44 1.48
C VAL A 79 -15.25 -11.52 0.05
N ILE A 80 -16.00 -10.51 -0.40
CA ILE A 80 -16.50 -10.47 -1.79
C ILE A 80 -15.33 -10.42 -2.78
N MET A 81 -14.31 -9.63 -2.52
CA MET A 81 -13.12 -9.55 -3.37
C MET A 81 -12.35 -10.87 -3.40
N MET A 82 -12.27 -11.61 -2.27
CA MET A 82 -11.70 -12.98 -2.25
C MET A 82 -12.49 -13.92 -3.17
N ILE A 83 -13.82 -13.86 -3.13
CA ILE A 83 -14.68 -14.64 -4.00
C ILE A 83 -14.44 -14.28 -5.47
N CYS A 84 -14.42 -12.99 -5.81
CA CYS A 84 -14.10 -12.51 -7.17
C CYS A 84 -12.72 -12.98 -7.65
N SER A 85 -11.73 -13.09 -6.74
CA SER A 85 -10.40 -13.60 -7.07
C SER A 85 -10.41 -15.12 -7.38
N ILE A 86 -11.21 -15.89 -6.63
CA ILE A 86 -11.23 -17.36 -6.73
C ILE A 86 -12.09 -17.87 -7.90
N ILE A 87 -13.22 -17.20 -8.18
CA ILE A 87 -14.16 -17.64 -9.21
C ILE A 87 -13.49 -17.96 -10.55
N PRO A 88 -12.69 -17.08 -11.18
CA PRO A 88 -12.08 -17.36 -12.48
C PRO A 88 -11.03 -18.48 -12.42
N VAL A 89 -10.52 -18.82 -11.25
CA VAL A 89 -9.58 -19.95 -11.05
C VAL A 89 -10.30 -21.30 -11.10
N ILE A 90 -11.51 -21.38 -10.55
CA ILE A 90 -12.29 -22.63 -10.44
C ILE A 90 -13.31 -22.81 -11.57
N THR A 91 -13.68 -21.73 -12.27
CA THR A 91 -14.57 -21.74 -13.42
C THR A 91 -13.81 -21.32 -14.69
N LYS A 92 -14.51 -21.24 -15.83
CA LYS A 92 -13.94 -20.60 -17.02
C LYS A 92 -13.98 -19.08 -16.83
N ASP A 93 -12.84 -18.41 -17.01
CA ASP A 93 -12.78 -16.95 -17.00
C ASP A 93 -13.52 -16.39 -18.22
N ILE A 94 -14.34 -15.37 -18.00
CA ILE A 94 -15.11 -14.69 -19.05
C ILE A 94 -14.39 -13.39 -19.34
N MET A 95 -13.75 -13.30 -20.52
CA MET A 95 -13.09 -12.10 -20.98
C MET A 95 -14.08 -11.21 -21.73
N LEU A 96 -14.12 -9.94 -21.36
CA LEU A 96 -14.96 -8.93 -21.99
C LEU A 96 -14.09 -8.01 -22.86
N PRO A 97 -14.47 -7.77 -24.14
CA PRO A 97 -13.80 -6.79 -24.97
C PRO A 97 -14.16 -5.38 -24.47
N ILE A 98 -13.15 -4.65 -24.00
CA ILE A 98 -13.26 -3.23 -23.62
C ILE A 98 -12.42 -2.42 -24.62
N PRO A 99 -12.78 -1.19 -24.99
CA PRO A 99 -11.97 -0.40 -25.92
C PRO A 99 -10.50 -0.35 -25.50
N GLY A 100 -9.62 -0.95 -26.32
CA GLY A 100 -8.18 -0.98 -26.12
C GLY A 100 -7.62 -2.12 -25.26
N MET A 101 -8.47 -2.99 -24.68
CA MET A 101 -8.01 -4.14 -23.86
C MET A 101 -9.08 -5.22 -23.71
N GLU A 102 -8.67 -6.39 -23.26
CA GLU A 102 -9.58 -7.41 -22.73
C GLU A 102 -9.51 -7.40 -21.18
N MET A 103 -10.65 -7.52 -20.53
CA MET A 103 -10.73 -7.55 -19.06
C MET A 103 -11.59 -8.72 -18.60
N SER A 104 -11.14 -9.42 -17.56
CA SER A 104 -11.94 -10.45 -16.91
C SER A 104 -13.23 -9.86 -16.31
N LEU A 105 -14.35 -10.55 -16.50
CA LEU A 105 -15.64 -10.17 -15.90
C LEU A 105 -15.55 -10.08 -14.38
N SER A 106 -14.84 -11.00 -13.74
CA SER A 106 -14.65 -10.98 -12.29
C SER A 106 -13.81 -9.77 -11.84
N THR A 107 -12.81 -9.37 -12.61
CA THR A 107 -12.02 -8.14 -12.36
C THR A 107 -12.88 -6.89 -12.51
N LEU A 108 -13.73 -6.82 -13.53
CA LEU A 108 -14.66 -5.71 -13.72
C LEU A 108 -15.65 -5.60 -12.55
N ILE A 109 -16.33 -6.70 -12.21
CA ILE A 109 -17.29 -6.73 -11.09
C ILE A 109 -16.60 -6.37 -9.77
N GLY A 110 -15.44 -6.98 -9.48
CA GLY A 110 -14.68 -6.70 -8.27
C GLY A 110 -14.26 -5.23 -8.17
N SER A 111 -13.81 -4.63 -9.28
CA SER A 111 -13.43 -3.21 -9.32
C SER A 111 -14.62 -2.27 -9.09
N LEU A 112 -15.80 -2.58 -9.65
CA LEU A 112 -17.02 -1.80 -9.39
C LEU A 112 -17.47 -1.91 -7.93
N ILE A 113 -17.42 -3.11 -7.36
CA ILE A 113 -17.75 -3.34 -5.95
C ILE A 113 -16.75 -2.62 -5.04
N LEU A 114 -15.46 -2.67 -5.37
CA LEU A 114 -14.41 -1.93 -4.66
C LEU A 114 -14.72 -0.43 -4.66
N ALA A 115 -15.08 0.14 -5.80
CA ALA A 115 -15.38 1.56 -5.94
C ALA A 115 -16.60 1.97 -5.09
N VAL A 116 -17.70 1.22 -5.17
CA VAL A 116 -18.90 1.48 -4.37
C VAL A 116 -18.62 1.34 -2.87
N ALA A 117 -17.97 0.26 -2.46
CA ALA A 117 -17.68 0.02 -1.05
C ALA A 117 -16.63 1.00 -0.50
N SER A 118 -15.69 1.45 -1.34
CA SER A 118 -14.75 2.52 -1.00
C SER A 118 -15.50 3.82 -0.69
N PHE A 119 -16.41 4.25 -1.57
CA PHE A 119 -17.25 5.42 -1.35
C PHE A 119 -18.12 5.29 -0.08
N VAL A 120 -18.78 4.15 0.09
CA VAL A 120 -19.61 3.88 1.28
C VAL A 120 -18.78 3.92 2.56
N SER A 121 -17.61 3.27 2.57
CA SER A 121 -16.70 3.28 3.71
C SER A 121 -16.22 4.69 4.04
N TYR A 122 -15.92 5.50 3.00
CA TYR A 122 -15.52 6.89 3.18
C TYR A 122 -16.60 7.68 3.94
N VAL A 123 -17.87 7.58 3.48
CA VAL A 123 -19.00 8.23 4.14
C VAL A 123 -19.16 7.73 5.57
N LEU A 124 -19.14 6.40 5.79
CA LEU A 124 -19.32 5.79 7.11
C LEU A 124 -18.21 6.18 8.10
N PHE A 125 -16.95 6.29 7.67
CA PHE A 125 -15.87 6.78 8.51
C PHE A 125 -15.99 8.28 8.83
N TRP A 126 -16.64 9.06 7.96
CA TRP A 126 -16.90 10.46 8.21
C TRP A 126 -18.01 10.69 9.24
N VAL A 127 -19.16 9.99 9.07
CA VAL A 127 -20.35 10.22 9.88
C VAL A 127 -20.38 9.45 11.20
N CYS A 128 -19.41 8.55 11.45
CA CYS A 128 -19.42 7.66 12.63
C CYS A 128 -19.29 8.39 13.99
N GLY A 129 -19.01 9.69 13.98
CA GLY A 129 -18.85 10.51 15.19
C GLY A 129 -17.38 10.66 15.63
N LYS A 130 -17.11 11.75 16.36
CA LYS A 130 -15.74 12.17 16.75
C LYS A 130 -15.04 11.12 17.61
N LYS A 131 -15.70 10.65 18.69
CA LYS A 131 -15.13 9.67 19.62
C LYS A 131 -14.66 8.39 18.91
N LYS A 132 -15.50 7.82 18.01
CA LYS A 132 -15.14 6.61 17.26
C LYS A 132 -13.92 6.82 16.38
N ARG A 133 -13.79 7.98 15.74
CA ARG A 133 -12.61 8.31 14.93
C ARG A 133 -11.35 8.48 15.78
N GLU A 134 -11.46 9.08 16.95
CA GLU A 134 -10.33 9.25 17.88
C GLU A 134 -9.86 7.92 18.44
N ASP A 135 -10.79 7.09 18.93
CA ASP A 135 -10.50 5.78 19.52
C ASP A 135 -9.87 4.79 18.51
N THR A 136 -10.14 4.97 17.23
CA THR A 136 -9.70 4.05 16.17
C THR A 136 -8.68 4.65 15.19
N GLY A 137 -8.08 5.80 15.52
CA GLY A 137 -7.04 6.42 14.72
C GLY A 137 -7.49 7.02 13.39
N LEU A 138 -8.82 7.11 13.14
CA LEU A 138 -9.40 7.67 11.91
C LEU A 138 -9.55 9.20 11.96
N ALA A 139 -9.26 9.82 13.11
CA ALA A 139 -9.36 11.26 13.29
C ALA A 139 -8.32 11.99 12.41
N ARG A 140 -8.75 13.06 11.76
CA ARG A 140 -7.85 13.95 11.02
C ARG A 140 -7.14 14.88 12.02
N LYS A 141 -5.84 14.70 12.13
CA LYS A 141 -4.99 15.48 13.03
C LYS A 141 -3.97 16.29 12.23
N ASN A 142 -3.50 17.38 12.79
CA ASN A 142 -2.37 18.16 12.26
C ASN A 142 -2.46 18.47 10.76
N ILE A 143 -3.56 19.03 10.30
CA ILE A 143 -3.87 19.22 8.87
C ILE A 143 -2.77 19.97 8.11
N LYS A 144 -2.22 21.07 8.67
CA LYS A 144 -1.12 21.83 8.04
C LYS A 144 0.11 20.94 7.81
N MET A 145 0.50 20.17 8.84
CA MET A 145 1.62 19.25 8.75
C MET A 145 1.29 18.08 7.79
N SER A 146 0.04 17.63 7.76
CA SER A 146 -0.41 16.59 6.84
C SER A 146 -0.25 17.01 5.38
N ILE A 147 -0.70 18.20 5.03
CA ILE A 147 -0.52 18.78 3.69
C ILE A 147 0.97 18.91 3.37
N LEU A 148 1.77 19.45 4.29
CA LEU A 148 3.22 19.59 4.09
C LEU A 148 3.89 18.24 3.83
N MET A 149 3.54 17.17 4.55
CA MET A 149 4.12 15.85 4.36
C MET A 149 3.73 15.22 3.01
N ILE A 150 2.49 15.42 2.55
CA ILE A 150 2.05 14.95 1.23
C ILE A 150 2.77 15.70 0.11
N LEU A 151 2.90 17.03 0.21
CA LEU A 151 3.65 17.82 -0.76
C LEU A 151 5.14 17.46 -0.78
N LEU A 152 5.75 17.27 0.39
CA LEU A 152 7.13 16.80 0.49
C LEU A 152 7.29 15.43 -0.15
N PHE A 153 6.35 14.50 0.08
CA PHE A 153 6.35 13.20 -0.58
C PHE A 153 6.34 13.34 -2.11
N LEU A 154 5.49 14.19 -2.68
CA LEU A 154 5.43 14.40 -4.13
C LEU A 154 6.75 14.93 -4.68
N VAL A 155 7.38 15.89 -4.01
CA VAL A 155 8.70 16.41 -4.41
C VAL A 155 9.76 15.31 -4.39
N LEU A 156 9.81 14.53 -3.30
CA LEU A 156 10.78 13.43 -3.18
C LEU A 156 10.50 12.30 -4.17
N TYR A 157 9.24 12.04 -4.47
CA TYR A 157 8.81 11.06 -5.45
C TYR A 157 9.29 11.45 -6.87
N ILE A 158 9.09 12.70 -7.27
CA ILE A 158 9.61 13.21 -8.56
C ILE A 158 11.14 13.14 -8.57
N LEU A 159 11.79 13.59 -7.51
CA LEU A 159 13.26 13.53 -7.38
C LEU A 159 13.77 12.10 -7.53
N ARG A 160 13.11 11.11 -6.92
CA ARG A 160 13.41 9.69 -7.08
C ARG A 160 13.37 9.27 -8.55
N PHE A 161 12.37 9.69 -9.33
CA PHE A 161 12.27 9.36 -10.76
C PHE A 161 13.37 10.02 -11.58
N VAL A 162 13.71 11.28 -11.30
CA VAL A 162 14.82 11.98 -11.96
C VAL A 162 16.14 11.27 -11.71
N ILE A 163 16.43 10.90 -10.46
CA ILE A 163 17.63 10.14 -10.10
C ILE A 163 17.63 8.78 -10.81
N SER A 164 16.48 8.08 -10.81
CA SER A 164 16.36 6.78 -11.47
C SER A 164 16.62 6.86 -12.96
N ALA A 165 16.04 7.84 -13.67
CA ALA A 165 16.23 8.05 -15.09
C ALA A 165 17.68 8.40 -15.42
N THR A 166 18.27 9.34 -14.67
CA THR A 166 19.68 9.73 -14.84
C THR A 166 20.62 8.55 -14.68
N LEU A 167 20.45 7.75 -13.61
CA LEU A 167 21.29 6.59 -13.36
C LEU A 167 21.08 5.48 -14.40
N SER A 168 19.83 5.28 -14.86
CA SER A 168 19.53 4.34 -15.93
C SER A 168 20.28 4.71 -17.23
N ASP A 169 20.24 5.98 -17.61
CA ASP A 169 20.91 6.46 -18.83
C ASP A 169 22.43 6.36 -18.72
N VAL A 170 22.99 6.69 -17.55
CA VAL A 170 24.44 6.52 -17.32
C VAL A 170 24.87 5.04 -17.42
N LEU A 171 24.09 4.14 -16.81
CA LEU A 171 24.41 2.70 -16.80
C LEU A 171 24.25 2.04 -18.19
N ASN A 172 23.30 2.51 -18.99
CA ASN A 172 23.02 1.96 -20.31
C ASN A 172 23.70 2.71 -21.44
N GLY A 173 24.36 3.84 -21.16
CA GLY A 173 24.98 4.70 -22.18
C GLY A 173 23.95 5.35 -23.14
N SER A 174 22.73 5.62 -22.65
CA SER A 174 21.61 6.18 -23.41
C SER A 174 21.14 7.50 -22.81
N GLY A 175 20.21 8.17 -23.44
CA GLY A 175 19.48 9.33 -22.89
C GLY A 175 17.97 9.08 -22.84
N GLU A 176 17.55 7.84 -23.09
CA GLU A 176 16.16 7.47 -23.33
C GLU A 176 15.28 7.63 -22.10
N SER A 177 15.76 7.20 -20.91
CA SER A 177 14.98 7.27 -19.68
C SER A 177 14.66 8.68 -19.26
N MET A 178 15.63 9.59 -19.40
CA MET A 178 15.43 11.02 -19.13
C MET A 178 14.55 11.67 -20.19
N GLN A 179 14.68 11.26 -21.46
CA GLN A 179 13.81 11.76 -22.52
C GLN A 179 12.36 11.35 -22.28
N MET A 180 12.09 10.08 -21.95
CA MET A 180 10.74 9.61 -21.59
C MET A 180 10.14 10.41 -20.43
N LEU A 181 10.94 10.74 -19.42
CA LEU A 181 10.47 11.54 -18.27
C LEU A 181 10.15 12.99 -18.70
N LYS A 182 10.95 13.60 -19.57
CA LYS A 182 10.68 14.93 -20.14
C LYS A 182 9.42 14.91 -20.99
N ASP A 183 9.25 13.91 -21.85
CA ASP A 183 8.06 13.76 -22.68
C ASP A 183 6.80 13.60 -21.85
N ALA A 184 6.85 12.80 -20.78
CA ALA A 184 5.76 12.70 -19.82
C ALA A 184 5.46 14.05 -19.14
N ALA A 185 6.50 14.83 -18.80
CA ALA A 185 6.35 16.11 -18.11
C ALA A 185 5.72 17.21 -19.00
N ILE A 186 5.88 17.15 -20.31
CA ILE A 186 5.27 18.12 -21.26
C ILE A 186 3.95 17.65 -21.87
N ASN A 187 3.58 16.36 -21.66
CA ASN A 187 2.39 15.79 -22.26
C ASN A 187 1.12 16.22 -21.48
N PRO A 188 0.15 16.89 -22.12
CA PRO A 188 -1.10 17.29 -21.47
C PRO A 188 -1.89 16.13 -20.88
N ARG A 189 -1.80 14.92 -21.46
CA ARG A 189 -2.44 13.70 -20.95
C ARG A 189 -1.95 13.35 -19.55
N THR A 190 -0.68 13.56 -19.24
CA THR A 190 -0.11 13.31 -17.91
C THR A 190 -0.82 14.15 -16.84
N TYR A 191 -1.05 15.42 -17.10
CA TYR A 191 -1.76 16.32 -16.18
C TYR A 191 -3.23 15.97 -16.05
N MET A 192 -3.88 15.56 -17.14
CA MET A 192 -5.25 15.11 -17.12
C MET A 192 -5.38 13.83 -16.26
N LEU A 193 -4.50 12.85 -16.46
CA LEU A 193 -4.48 11.62 -15.65
C LEU A 193 -4.17 11.90 -14.17
N ALA A 194 -3.23 12.81 -13.89
CA ALA A 194 -2.92 13.24 -12.53
C ALA A 194 -4.13 13.93 -11.87
N ALA A 195 -4.87 14.76 -12.59
CA ALA A 195 -6.08 15.41 -12.07
C ALA A 195 -7.20 14.39 -11.73
N VAL A 196 -7.33 13.34 -12.54
CA VAL A 196 -8.30 12.25 -12.31
C VAL A 196 -7.99 11.49 -11.00
N LEU A 197 -6.73 11.45 -10.54
CA LEU A 197 -6.39 10.81 -9.27
C LEU A 197 -7.13 11.43 -8.07
N ILE A 198 -7.45 12.73 -8.11
CA ILE A 198 -8.10 13.42 -6.99
C ILE A 198 -9.51 12.84 -6.70
N PRO A 199 -10.46 12.83 -7.65
CA PRO A 199 -11.76 12.20 -7.42
C PRO A 199 -11.66 10.68 -7.28
N ASN A 200 -10.76 10.01 -8.03
CA ASN A 200 -10.58 8.56 -7.98
C ASN A 200 -10.14 8.07 -6.59
N PHE A 201 -9.45 8.89 -5.81
CA PHE A 201 -9.07 8.52 -4.44
C PHE A 201 -10.27 8.04 -3.62
N VAL A 202 -11.41 8.71 -3.72
CA VAL A 202 -12.61 8.35 -2.93
C VAL A 202 -13.16 6.98 -3.32
N PHE A 203 -12.96 6.56 -4.57
CA PHE A 203 -13.44 5.28 -5.11
C PHE A 203 -12.43 4.12 -4.98
N SER A 204 -11.20 4.41 -4.51
CA SER A 204 -10.15 3.37 -4.42
C SER A 204 -9.34 3.40 -3.12
N PHE A 205 -9.55 4.39 -2.24
CA PHE A 205 -8.71 4.56 -1.05
C PHE A 205 -8.73 3.35 -0.12
N ILE A 206 -9.80 2.56 -0.12
CA ILE A 206 -10.02 1.47 0.85
C ILE A 206 -8.90 0.40 0.77
N ALA A 207 -8.34 0.15 -0.40
CA ALA A 207 -7.21 -0.75 -0.57
C ALA A 207 -5.95 -0.22 0.13
N PHE A 208 -5.62 1.05 -0.10
CA PHE A 208 -4.47 1.73 0.53
C PHE A 208 -4.67 1.93 2.04
N PHE A 209 -5.90 2.22 2.46
CA PHE A 209 -6.29 2.20 3.86
C PHE A 209 -6.07 0.82 4.45
N GLY A 210 -6.38 -0.24 3.70
CA GLY A 210 -6.19 -1.62 4.10
C GLY A 210 -4.77 -1.90 4.57
N GLU A 211 -3.79 -1.49 3.79
CA GLU A 211 -2.38 -1.65 4.14
C GLU A 211 -1.95 -0.70 5.27
N GLU A 212 -2.19 0.59 5.11
CA GLU A 212 -1.66 1.59 6.03
C GLU A 212 -2.27 1.51 7.43
N TYR A 213 -3.54 1.10 7.54
CA TYR A 213 -4.18 0.87 8.82
C TYR A 213 -3.54 -0.31 9.56
N GLY A 214 -3.14 -1.35 8.84
CA GLY A 214 -2.36 -2.46 9.40
C GLY A 214 -0.94 -2.06 9.76
N TRP A 215 -0.22 -1.48 8.82
CA TRP A 215 1.21 -1.24 8.98
C TRP A 215 1.52 -0.02 9.85
N ARG A 216 0.87 1.14 9.61
CA ARG A 216 1.21 2.42 10.29
C ARG A 216 0.41 2.68 11.52
N PHE A 217 -0.92 2.45 11.48
CA PHE A 217 -1.73 2.66 12.68
C PHE A 217 -1.49 1.57 13.73
N TYR A 218 -1.44 0.29 13.32
CA TYR A 218 -1.40 -0.82 14.26
C TYR A 218 0.02 -1.35 14.53
N LEU A 219 0.73 -1.84 13.51
CA LEU A 219 1.98 -2.58 13.72
C LEU A 219 3.17 -1.65 14.03
N LEU A 220 3.23 -0.46 13.46
CA LEU A 220 4.34 0.49 13.72
C LEU A 220 4.51 0.78 15.21
N PRO A 221 3.49 1.18 16.00
CA PRO A 221 3.66 1.42 17.43
C PRO A 221 4.18 0.18 18.18
N VAL A 222 3.71 -1.01 17.82
CA VAL A 222 4.18 -2.28 18.41
C VAL A 222 5.67 -2.50 18.13
N MET A 223 6.09 -2.28 16.89
CA MET A 223 7.51 -2.44 16.49
C MET A 223 8.40 -1.42 17.16
N LEU A 224 7.95 -0.16 17.25
CA LEU A 224 8.70 0.91 17.92
C LEU A 224 8.88 0.61 19.42
N LYS A 225 7.81 0.15 20.09
CA LYS A 225 7.84 -0.21 21.52
C LYS A 225 8.79 -1.40 21.79
N LYS A 226 8.81 -2.39 20.90
CA LYS A 226 9.59 -3.62 21.08
C LYS A 226 11.07 -3.48 20.69
N PHE A 227 11.36 -2.79 19.59
CA PHE A 227 12.70 -2.77 18.98
C PHE A 227 13.38 -1.39 18.99
N GLY A 228 12.69 -0.36 19.52
CA GLY A 228 13.14 1.03 19.46
C GLY A 228 12.86 1.69 18.11
N LEU A 229 13.01 3.01 18.05
CA LEU A 229 12.47 3.83 16.95
C LEU A 229 13.06 3.44 15.58
N ARG A 230 14.39 3.48 15.43
CA ARG A 230 15.04 3.19 14.13
C ARG A 230 14.91 1.73 13.73
N LYS A 231 15.27 0.80 14.66
CA LYS A 231 15.21 -0.63 14.38
C LYS A 231 13.78 -1.08 14.10
N GLY A 232 12.80 -0.56 14.86
CA GLY A 232 11.39 -0.89 14.66
C GLY A 232 10.87 -0.51 13.28
N VAL A 233 11.26 0.68 12.77
CA VAL A 233 10.88 1.11 11.42
C VAL A 233 11.54 0.27 10.33
N LEU A 234 12.84 -0.02 10.46
CA LEU A 234 13.57 -0.86 9.50
C LEU A 234 12.98 -2.28 9.43
N LEU A 235 12.74 -2.89 10.59
CA LEU A 235 12.12 -4.21 10.68
C LEU A 235 10.69 -4.22 10.13
N LEU A 236 9.92 -3.15 10.35
CA LEU A 236 8.58 -3.02 9.76
C LEU A 236 8.64 -3.01 8.22
N GLY A 237 9.63 -2.31 7.64
CA GLY A 237 9.84 -2.31 6.18
C GLY A 237 10.14 -3.72 5.64
N ILE A 238 10.97 -4.50 6.35
CA ILE A 238 11.28 -5.89 5.98
C ILE A 238 10.04 -6.77 6.11
N VAL A 239 9.30 -6.65 7.21
CA VAL A 239 8.04 -7.39 7.45
C VAL A 239 7.02 -7.07 6.35
N TRP A 240 6.89 -5.81 5.96
CA TRP A 240 6.02 -5.38 4.87
C TRP A 240 6.46 -5.94 3.51
N ALA A 241 7.76 -6.01 3.23
CA ALA A 241 8.29 -6.63 2.01
C ALA A 241 8.00 -8.13 1.95
N ILE A 242 8.24 -8.87 3.06
CA ILE A 242 7.95 -10.31 3.13
C ILE A 242 6.47 -10.61 2.82
N TRP A 243 5.57 -9.71 3.19
CA TRP A 243 4.15 -9.84 2.90
C TRP A 243 3.82 -9.77 1.40
N HIS A 244 4.68 -9.20 0.56
CA HIS A 244 4.50 -9.13 -0.88
C HIS A 244 5.03 -10.36 -1.64
N ILE A 245 5.70 -11.30 -0.98
CA ILE A 245 6.45 -12.38 -1.64
C ILE A 245 5.63 -13.13 -2.71
N ASN A 246 4.38 -13.45 -2.43
CA ASN A 246 3.51 -14.13 -3.39
C ASN A 246 3.21 -13.27 -4.63
N ILE A 247 3.00 -11.96 -4.43
CA ILE A 247 2.75 -10.99 -5.51
C ILE A 247 4.03 -10.79 -6.32
N ASP A 248 5.18 -10.70 -5.68
CA ASP A 248 6.48 -10.54 -6.35
C ASP A 248 6.77 -11.67 -7.33
N PHE A 249 6.45 -12.92 -6.94
CA PHE A 249 6.72 -14.10 -7.74
C PHE A 249 5.62 -14.48 -8.75
N MET A 250 4.38 -14.06 -8.50
CA MET A 250 3.24 -14.52 -9.32
C MET A 250 2.57 -13.41 -10.14
N PHE A 251 2.88 -12.13 -9.86
CA PHE A 251 2.24 -11.00 -10.53
C PHE A 251 3.24 -9.94 -10.99
N TYR A 252 4.08 -9.40 -10.07
CA TYR A 252 5.02 -8.34 -10.43
C TYR A 252 6.13 -8.84 -11.35
N SER A 253 6.67 -10.04 -11.09
CA SER A 253 7.75 -10.59 -11.91
C SER A 253 7.79 -12.11 -11.84
N VAL A 254 7.13 -12.75 -12.80
CA VAL A 254 7.11 -14.22 -12.89
C VAL A 254 8.49 -14.79 -13.24
N GLU A 255 9.26 -14.09 -14.09
CA GLU A 255 10.57 -14.56 -14.57
C GLU A 255 11.70 -14.28 -13.58
N THR A 256 11.69 -13.11 -12.94
CA THR A 256 12.78 -12.66 -12.07
C THR A 256 12.32 -12.41 -10.62
N GLY A 257 11.37 -13.21 -10.12
CA GLY A 257 10.76 -13.10 -8.80
C GLY A 257 11.74 -12.93 -7.64
N PRO A 258 12.86 -13.69 -7.54
CA PRO A 258 13.86 -13.49 -6.49
C PRO A 258 14.50 -12.09 -6.51
N LEU A 259 14.79 -11.53 -7.69
CA LEU A 259 15.33 -10.17 -7.81
C LEU A 259 14.25 -9.13 -7.54
N MET A 260 13.00 -9.40 -7.96
CA MET A 260 11.86 -8.56 -7.63
C MET A 260 11.64 -8.48 -6.11
N PHE A 261 11.75 -9.60 -5.40
CA PHE A 261 11.63 -9.60 -3.94
C PHE A 261 12.73 -8.76 -3.26
N VAL A 262 13.98 -8.81 -3.76
CA VAL A 262 15.04 -7.93 -3.28
C VAL A 262 14.71 -6.45 -3.55
N ALA A 263 14.22 -6.13 -4.74
CA ALA A 263 13.75 -4.80 -5.10
C ALA A 263 12.60 -4.33 -4.20
N GLN A 264 11.68 -5.24 -3.87
CA GLN A 264 10.58 -4.97 -2.95
C GLN A 264 11.05 -4.68 -1.51
N ILE A 265 12.07 -5.41 -1.01
CA ILE A 265 12.71 -5.10 0.29
C ILE A 265 13.28 -3.68 0.27
N ILE A 266 14.03 -3.32 -0.76
CA ILE A 266 14.60 -1.97 -0.90
C ILE A 266 13.48 -0.92 -0.88
N THR A 267 12.41 -1.13 -1.65
CA THR A 267 11.28 -0.21 -1.75
C THR A 267 10.53 -0.09 -0.42
N CYS A 268 10.12 -1.21 0.18
CA CYS A 268 9.34 -1.22 1.42
C CYS A 268 10.11 -0.65 2.60
N VAL A 269 11.42 -0.87 2.67
CA VAL A 269 12.26 -0.28 3.72
C VAL A 269 12.40 1.23 3.51
N THR A 270 12.78 1.67 2.31
CA THR A 270 13.07 3.08 2.05
C THR A 270 11.81 3.96 2.10
N VAL A 271 10.76 3.61 1.37
CA VAL A 271 9.48 4.31 1.40
C VAL A 271 8.81 4.17 2.77
N GLY A 272 8.92 2.98 3.39
CA GLY A 272 8.40 2.70 4.72
C GLY A 272 8.96 3.61 5.81
N ILE A 273 10.24 3.99 5.73
CA ILE A 273 10.86 4.98 6.63
C ILE A 273 10.15 6.32 6.51
N PHE A 274 9.91 6.80 5.29
CA PHE A 274 9.25 8.09 5.08
C PHE A 274 7.77 8.06 5.51
N PHE A 275 7.05 6.97 5.23
CA PHE A 275 5.67 6.80 5.68
C PHE A 275 5.57 6.78 7.21
N ALA A 276 6.48 6.08 7.88
CA ALA A 276 6.57 6.08 9.34
C ALA A 276 6.90 7.48 9.88
N TYR A 277 7.84 8.20 9.26
CA TYR A 277 8.19 9.58 9.60
C TYR A 277 6.97 10.50 9.51
N ALA A 278 6.26 10.48 8.38
CA ALA A 278 5.10 11.30 8.13
C ALA A 278 3.95 10.97 9.10
N TYR A 279 3.69 9.67 9.35
CA TYR A 279 2.69 9.26 10.33
C TYR A 279 3.03 9.71 11.74
N MET A 280 4.28 9.53 12.19
CA MET A 280 4.71 9.97 13.52
C MET A 280 4.66 11.49 13.69
N LYS A 281 4.88 12.27 12.63
CA LYS A 281 4.77 13.74 12.64
C LYS A 281 3.33 14.24 12.67
N THR A 282 2.43 13.53 11.99
CA THR A 282 1.06 13.99 11.79
C THR A 282 0.06 13.34 12.73
N GLN A 283 0.32 12.12 13.20
CA GLN A 283 -0.62 11.27 13.93
C GLN A 283 -1.95 11.16 13.16
N ASN A 284 -1.89 11.14 11.83
CA ASN A 284 -3.00 11.14 10.92
C ASN A 284 -2.82 10.02 9.89
N ILE A 285 -3.62 8.96 10.00
CA ILE A 285 -3.51 7.79 9.13
C ILE A 285 -3.79 8.11 7.65
N TRP A 286 -4.57 9.16 7.39
CA TRP A 286 -4.89 9.55 6.02
C TRP A 286 -3.67 10.03 5.23
N VAL A 287 -2.61 10.47 5.92
CA VAL A 287 -1.37 10.91 5.27
C VAL A 287 -0.66 9.75 4.58
N PRO A 288 -0.26 8.66 5.26
CA PRO A 288 0.34 7.52 4.59
C PRO A 288 -0.62 6.85 3.60
N VAL A 289 -1.95 6.84 3.84
CA VAL A 289 -2.95 6.32 2.88
C VAL A 289 -2.90 7.10 1.57
N ILE A 290 -2.90 8.44 1.62
CA ILE A 290 -2.79 9.28 0.41
C ILE A 290 -1.43 9.11 -0.26
N MET A 291 -0.33 9.07 0.51
CA MET A 291 1.00 8.90 -0.06
C MET A 291 1.16 7.53 -0.73
N HIS A 292 0.59 6.46 -0.16
CA HIS A 292 0.60 5.13 -0.75
C HIS A 292 -0.24 5.10 -2.03
N TYR A 293 -1.43 5.69 -2.01
CA TYR A 293 -2.25 5.87 -3.20
C TYR A 293 -1.48 6.58 -4.32
N LEU A 294 -0.81 7.68 -4.01
CA LEU A 294 0.01 8.42 -4.97
C LEU A 294 1.20 7.59 -5.45
N ASN A 295 1.89 6.87 -4.57
CA ASN A 295 3.02 6.01 -4.93
C ASN A 295 2.65 5.00 -6.01
N ASN A 296 1.50 4.34 -5.88
CA ASN A 296 1.10 3.28 -6.80
C ASN A 296 0.48 3.81 -8.09
N ASN A 297 -0.18 4.97 -8.06
CA ASN A 297 -0.88 5.50 -9.23
C ASN A 297 -0.04 6.47 -10.08
N LEU A 298 0.90 7.21 -9.49
CA LEU A 298 1.73 8.16 -10.26
C LEU A 298 2.65 7.45 -11.26
N VAL A 299 3.10 6.23 -11.00
CA VAL A 299 3.88 5.47 -11.97
C VAL A 299 3.05 5.18 -13.23
N VAL A 300 1.77 4.84 -13.07
CA VAL A 300 0.83 4.63 -14.19
C VAL A 300 0.57 5.95 -14.94
N VAL A 301 0.43 7.05 -14.21
CA VAL A 301 0.28 8.39 -14.83
C VAL A 301 1.50 8.74 -15.68
N LEU A 302 2.71 8.52 -15.19
CA LEU A 302 3.96 8.76 -15.90
C LEU A 302 4.14 7.82 -17.11
N ALA A 303 3.55 6.62 -17.05
CA ALA A 303 3.47 5.68 -18.17
C ALA A 303 2.30 5.97 -19.15
N GLY A 304 1.70 7.17 -19.10
CA GLY A 304 0.61 7.57 -20.00
C GLY A 304 -0.71 6.82 -19.77
N GLY A 305 -0.91 6.22 -18.58
CA GLY A 305 -2.10 5.45 -18.22
C GLY A 305 -1.98 3.95 -18.45
N ASP A 306 -0.82 3.46 -18.85
CA ASP A 306 -0.57 2.03 -19.03
C ASP A 306 -0.39 1.34 -17.67
N THR A 307 -1.34 0.48 -17.30
CA THR A 307 -1.30 -0.31 -16.06
C THR A 307 -0.43 -1.57 -16.17
N SER A 308 -0.06 -1.98 -17.39
CA SER A 308 0.78 -3.17 -17.62
C SER A 308 2.19 -2.99 -17.05
N VAL A 309 2.63 -1.75 -16.83
CA VAL A 309 3.91 -1.43 -16.17
C VAL A 309 4.04 -1.99 -14.76
N LEU A 310 2.93 -2.41 -14.13
CA LEU A 310 2.91 -3.01 -12.81
C LEU A 310 3.03 -4.53 -12.83
N GLN A 311 2.94 -5.17 -14.01
CA GLN A 311 2.90 -6.62 -14.14
C GLN A 311 4.08 -7.12 -14.97
N ASN A 312 4.47 -8.38 -14.73
CA ASN A 312 5.50 -9.09 -15.52
C ASN A 312 6.78 -8.27 -15.75
N GLN A 313 7.19 -7.50 -14.74
CA GLN A 313 8.42 -6.72 -14.78
C GLN A 313 9.63 -7.65 -14.82
N ILE A 314 10.67 -7.24 -15.55
CA ILE A 314 11.95 -7.95 -15.55
C ILE A 314 12.94 -7.10 -14.76
N VAL A 315 13.43 -7.64 -13.63
CA VAL A 315 14.42 -6.99 -12.77
C VAL A 315 15.77 -7.66 -12.97
N HIS A 316 16.78 -6.88 -13.30
CA HIS A 316 18.15 -7.37 -13.42
C HIS A 316 18.97 -7.02 -12.18
N ALA A 317 19.95 -7.84 -11.81
CA ALA A 317 20.82 -7.58 -10.68
C ALA A 317 21.56 -6.23 -10.80
N LYS A 318 21.90 -5.80 -12.03
CA LYS A 318 22.52 -4.49 -12.30
C LYS A 318 21.63 -3.29 -11.96
N ASP A 319 20.30 -3.50 -11.82
CA ASP A 319 19.34 -2.43 -11.48
C ASP A 319 19.25 -2.17 -9.97
N LEU A 320 19.64 -3.15 -9.14
CA LEU A 320 19.50 -3.05 -7.68
C LEU A 320 20.28 -1.87 -7.06
N PRO A 321 21.54 -1.57 -7.46
CA PRO A 321 22.25 -0.38 -6.95
C PRO A 321 21.49 0.92 -7.27
N ARG A 322 20.92 1.04 -8.47
CA ARG A 322 20.10 2.18 -8.87
C ARG A 322 18.87 2.32 -7.96
N MET A 323 18.20 1.18 -7.65
CA MET A 323 17.05 1.17 -6.75
C MET A 323 17.40 1.60 -5.32
N VAL A 324 18.59 1.21 -4.81
CA VAL A 324 19.09 1.69 -3.52
C VAL A 324 19.33 3.19 -3.55
N ILE A 325 20.08 3.68 -4.54
CA ILE A 325 20.45 5.11 -4.63
C ILE A 325 19.19 5.99 -4.73
N GLN A 326 18.24 5.66 -5.62
CA GLN A 326 17.00 6.42 -5.73
C GLN A 326 16.14 6.33 -4.44
N GLY A 327 16.24 5.23 -3.69
CA GLY A 327 15.53 5.05 -2.42
C GLY A 327 16.10 5.92 -1.29
N LEU A 328 17.35 6.38 -1.39
CA LEU A 328 17.99 7.21 -0.36
C LEU A 328 17.20 8.50 -0.08
N VAL A 329 16.49 9.04 -1.07
CA VAL A 329 15.65 10.25 -0.88
C VAL A 329 14.62 10.09 0.24
N PHE A 330 14.15 8.87 0.46
CA PHE A 330 13.24 8.52 1.55
C PHE A 330 13.97 7.95 2.77
N ALA A 331 15.00 7.13 2.54
CA ALA A 331 15.72 6.43 3.60
C ALA A 331 16.47 7.38 4.53
N LEU A 332 16.98 8.51 4.05
CA LEU A 332 17.70 9.51 4.85
C LEU A 332 16.85 10.08 5.99
N PHE A 333 15.54 10.02 5.92
CA PHE A 333 14.65 10.43 7.01
C PHE A 333 14.80 9.58 8.28
N ILE A 334 15.44 8.40 8.23
CA ILE A 334 15.77 7.60 9.42
C ILE A 334 16.68 8.36 10.41
N PHE A 335 17.42 9.35 9.93
CA PHE A 335 18.25 10.22 10.74
C PHE A 335 17.52 11.43 11.32
N ALA A 336 16.25 11.63 10.95
CA ALA A 336 15.44 12.73 11.48
C ALA A 336 15.37 12.67 13.02
N PRO A 337 15.33 13.83 13.71
CA PRO A 337 15.33 13.91 15.19
C PRO A 337 14.19 13.10 15.86
N ILE A 338 13.07 12.89 15.16
CA ILE A 338 11.95 12.09 15.68
C ILE A 338 12.34 10.63 15.94
N PHE A 339 13.34 10.09 15.23
CA PHE A 339 13.91 8.76 15.41
C PHE A 339 15.12 8.75 16.35
N GLY A 340 15.46 9.88 16.96
CA GLY A 340 16.46 9.99 18.01
C GLY A 340 16.01 9.36 19.34
N LYS A 341 16.86 9.46 20.37
CA LYS A 341 16.55 8.93 21.71
C LYS A 341 15.24 9.52 22.23
N ILE A 342 14.34 8.65 22.67
CA ILE A 342 13.12 9.03 23.38
C ILE A 342 13.55 9.72 24.69
N LYS A 343 13.18 10.99 24.93
CA LYS A 343 12.98 11.47 26.29
C LYS A 343 11.86 10.59 26.87
N LYS A 344 12.11 9.95 28.04
CA LYS A 344 11.19 9.02 28.70
C LYS A 344 9.74 9.50 28.88
N GLU A 345 9.47 10.77 28.67
CA GLU A 345 8.17 11.44 28.90
C GLU A 345 7.12 11.29 27.76
N ARG A 346 7.44 10.64 26.62
CA ARG A 346 6.50 10.53 25.49
C ARG A 346 5.89 9.13 25.27
N VAL A 347 6.14 8.18 26.15
CA VAL A 347 5.62 6.80 25.98
C VAL A 347 4.36 6.55 26.83
N GLU A 348 3.96 7.52 27.67
CA GLU A 348 2.80 7.40 28.58
C GLU A 348 1.54 8.16 28.10
N GLN A 349 1.50 8.61 26.86
CA GLN A 349 0.29 9.23 26.28
C GLN A 349 -0.27 8.30 25.13
#